data_3ca4d29b87fc11cc226600a26882ec83
#
_entry.id   3ca4d29b87fc11cc226600a26882ec83
#
_cell.length_a   1.000
_cell.length_b   1.000
_cell.length_c   1.000
_cell.angle_alpha   90.00
_cell.angle_beta   90.00
_cell.angle_gamma   90.00
#
_symmetry.space_group_name_H-M   'P 1'
#
loop_
_entity.id
_entity.type
_entity.pdbx_description
1 polymer ?
#
loop_
_entity_poly.entity_id
_entity_poly.type
_entity_poly.pdbx_seq_one_letter_code
_entity_poly.pdbx_strand_id
1 'polypeptide(L)'
;MMTIHKRQIAAMGERLARRWEDTMVVHLETFFPEVTQELGPEGVLHAIDLGVKKAARYNIYSERDVCKFLNFMLAFGFDFDVDPELPWAHEILVNEELVRSNVKMHLLEKAAMGEYDGESSE
;
A
#
# COMPACT_ATOMS: atom_id res chain seq x y z
N MET A 1 -6.46 -15.63 6.20
CA MET A 1 -6.49 -14.30 5.68
C MET A 1 -6.54 -14.27 4.17
N MET A 2 -7.31 -13.38 3.63
CA MET A 2 -7.45 -13.33 2.20
C MET A 2 -6.36 -12.49 1.59
N THR A 3 -5.75 -12.98 0.52
CA THR A 3 -4.81 -12.19 -0.22
C THR A 3 -5.50 -11.61 -1.43
N ILE A 4 -5.05 -10.46 -1.85
CA ILE A 4 -5.62 -9.82 -3.02
C ILE A 4 -4.87 -10.33 -4.22
N HIS A 5 -5.38 -11.37 -4.79
CA HIS A 5 -4.75 -12.07 -5.87
C HIS A 5 -5.73 -12.13 -7.03
N LYS A 6 -5.29 -11.75 -8.19
CA LYS A 6 -6.17 -11.67 -9.32
C LYS A 6 -6.95 -12.95 -9.54
N ARG A 7 -6.27 -14.08 -9.45
CA ARG A 7 -6.90 -15.34 -9.63
C ARG A 7 -7.94 -15.60 -8.57
N GLN A 8 -7.63 -15.26 -7.34
CA GLN A 8 -8.56 -15.46 -6.25
C GLN A 8 -9.76 -14.58 -6.38
N ILE A 9 -9.58 -13.37 -6.84
CA ILE A 9 -10.71 -12.49 -7.04
C ILE A 9 -11.67 -13.10 -8.02
N ALA A 10 -11.17 -13.63 -9.11
CA ALA A 10 -12.02 -14.26 -10.09
C ALA A 10 -12.69 -15.50 -9.52
N ALA A 11 -11.96 -16.28 -8.75
CA ALA A 11 -12.50 -17.53 -8.21
C ALA A 11 -13.50 -17.30 -7.11
N MET A 12 -13.29 -16.29 -6.26
CA MET A 12 -14.17 -16.06 -5.14
C MET A 12 -15.32 -15.14 -5.44
N GLY A 13 -15.33 -14.58 -6.62
CA GLY A 13 -16.44 -13.74 -6.99
C GLY A 13 -16.16 -12.28 -6.79
N GLU A 14 -16.74 -11.50 -7.68
CA GLU A 14 -16.55 -10.08 -7.67
C GLU A 14 -17.12 -9.42 -6.43
N ARG A 15 -18.02 -10.11 -5.76
CA ARG A 15 -18.68 -9.51 -4.61
C ARG A 15 -17.69 -9.21 -3.49
N LEU A 16 -16.78 -10.15 -3.19
CA LEU A 16 -15.79 -9.92 -2.14
C LEU A 16 -14.82 -8.85 -2.53
N ALA A 17 -14.37 -8.86 -3.78
CA ALA A 17 -13.45 -7.84 -4.25
C ALA A 17 -14.07 -6.46 -4.17
N ARG A 18 -15.33 -6.37 -4.55
CA ARG A 18 -16.04 -5.10 -4.54
C ARG A 18 -16.24 -4.60 -3.12
N ARG A 19 -16.53 -5.51 -2.20
CA ARG A 19 -16.73 -5.13 -0.81
C ARG A 19 -15.44 -4.56 -0.21
N TRP A 20 -14.33 -5.21 -0.49
CA TRP A 20 -13.05 -4.69 0.00
C TRP A 20 -12.76 -3.33 -0.60
N GLU A 21 -13.00 -3.20 -1.91
CA GLU A 21 -12.75 -1.95 -2.60
C GLU A 21 -13.61 -0.83 -2.01
N ASP A 22 -14.88 -1.11 -1.76
CA ASP A 22 -15.76 -0.11 -1.17
C ASP A 22 -15.25 0.30 0.21
N THR A 23 -14.78 -0.66 0.98
CA THR A 23 -14.22 -0.35 2.29
C THR A 23 -13.00 0.53 2.16
N MET A 24 -12.17 0.27 1.15
CA MET A 24 -10.97 1.09 0.95
C MET A 24 -11.32 2.50 0.52
N VAL A 25 -12.34 2.65 -0.31
CA VAL A 25 -12.77 3.99 -0.72
C VAL A 25 -13.15 4.80 0.52
N VAL A 26 -13.95 4.21 1.41
CA VAL A 26 -14.38 4.89 2.62
C VAL A 26 -13.17 5.23 3.49
N HIS A 27 -12.25 4.27 3.63
CA HIS A 27 -11.06 4.49 4.44
C HIS A 27 -10.24 5.66 3.92
N LEU A 28 -9.99 5.68 2.62
CA LEU A 28 -9.16 6.72 2.04
C LEU A 28 -9.84 8.08 2.11
N GLU A 29 -11.16 8.11 1.89
CA GLU A 29 -11.88 9.37 1.99
C GLU A 29 -11.90 9.89 3.42
N THR A 30 -11.90 8.99 4.39
CA THR A 30 -11.92 9.38 5.78
C THR A 30 -10.58 9.96 6.23
N PHE A 31 -9.49 9.32 5.83
CA PHE A 31 -8.18 9.72 6.32
C PHE A 31 -7.42 10.66 5.38
N PHE A 32 -7.82 10.73 4.13
CA PHE A 32 -7.16 11.61 3.16
C PHE A 32 -8.22 12.38 2.37
N PRO A 33 -9.05 13.17 3.06
CA PRO A 33 -10.18 13.80 2.38
C PRO A 33 -9.77 14.76 1.27
N GLU A 34 -8.67 15.46 1.45
CA GLU A 34 -8.26 16.44 0.44
C GLU A 34 -7.73 15.75 -0.81
N VAL A 35 -6.91 14.73 -0.61
CA VAL A 35 -6.34 14.01 -1.75
C VAL A 35 -7.44 13.30 -2.53
N THR A 36 -8.36 12.63 -1.82
CA THR A 36 -9.42 11.90 -2.50
C THR A 36 -10.37 12.84 -3.21
N GLN A 37 -10.57 14.03 -2.67
CA GLN A 37 -11.42 15.00 -3.33
C GLN A 37 -10.80 15.45 -4.65
N GLU A 38 -9.50 15.65 -4.65
CA GLU A 38 -8.80 16.03 -5.87
C GLU A 38 -8.81 14.92 -6.90
N LEU A 39 -8.68 13.69 -6.44
CA LEU A 39 -8.67 12.54 -7.34
C LEU A 39 -10.03 12.27 -7.95
N GLY A 40 -11.09 12.54 -7.20
CA GLY A 40 -12.42 12.20 -7.63
C GLY A 40 -12.68 10.71 -7.49
N PRO A 41 -13.94 10.28 -7.62
CA PRO A 41 -14.29 8.87 -7.40
C PRO A 41 -13.52 7.92 -8.30
N GLU A 42 -13.38 8.27 -9.57
CA GLU A 42 -12.68 7.38 -10.49
C GLU A 42 -11.20 7.37 -10.22
N GLY A 43 -10.65 8.51 -9.81
CA GLY A 43 -9.24 8.58 -9.46
C GLY A 43 -8.93 7.75 -8.23
N VAL A 44 -9.83 7.73 -7.26
CA VAL A 44 -9.64 6.93 -6.06
C VAL A 44 -9.63 5.45 -6.42
N LEU A 45 -10.58 5.02 -7.27
CA LEU A 45 -10.59 3.62 -7.69
C LEU A 45 -9.34 3.26 -8.46
N HIS A 46 -8.87 4.17 -9.29
CA HIS A 46 -7.63 3.93 -10.04
C HIS A 46 -6.45 3.78 -9.07
N ALA A 47 -6.42 4.63 -8.06
CA ALA A 47 -5.34 4.56 -7.07
C ALA A 47 -5.34 3.23 -6.33
N ILE A 48 -6.53 2.73 -5.99
CA ILE A 48 -6.63 1.45 -5.31
C ILE A 48 -6.12 0.34 -6.21
N ASP A 49 -6.54 0.34 -7.46
CA ASP A 49 -6.10 -0.68 -8.40
C ASP A 49 -4.58 -0.63 -8.59
N LEU A 50 -4.04 0.56 -8.76
CA LEU A 50 -2.61 0.74 -8.92
C LEU A 50 -1.87 0.25 -7.68
N GLY A 51 -2.39 0.57 -6.51
CA GLY A 51 -1.76 0.18 -5.26
C GLY A 51 -1.70 -1.32 -5.08
N VAL A 52 -2.80 -2.00 -5.43
CA VAL A 52 -2.83 -3.46 -5.35
C VAL A 52 -1.74 -4.05 -6.25
N LYS A 53 -1.62 -3.52 -7.45
CA LYS A 53 -0.63 -4.03 -8.40
C LYS A 53 0.79 -3.73 -7.96
N LYS A 54 1.03 -2.54 -7.46
CA LYS A 54 2.36 -2.18 -7.00
C LYS A 54 2.75 -2.97 -5.76
N ALA A 55 1.82 -3.13 -4.83
CA ALA A 55 2.10 -3.89 -3.63
C ALA A 55 2.47 -5.33 -3.99
N ALA A 56 1.81 -5.89 -4.98
CA ALA A 56 2.11 -7.26 -5.41
C ALA A 56 3.54 -7.41 -5.88
N ARG A 57 4.12 -6.37 -6.45
CA ARG A 57 5.51 -6.42 -6.89
C ARG A 57 6.46 -6.65 -5.73
N TYR A 58 6.05 -6.27 -4.53
CA TYR A 58 6.85 -6.42 -3.34
C TYR A 58 6.34 -7.56 -2.46
N ASN A 59 5.50 -8.44 -3.04
CA ASN A 59 4.95 -9.59 -2.33
C ASN A 59 4.04 -9.19 -1.19
N ILE A 60 3.32 -8.10 -1.36
CA ILE A 60 2.36 -7.63 -0.37
C ILE A 60 0.97 -7.91 -0.92
N TYR A 61 0.26 -8.85 -0.29
CA TYR A 61 -1.02 -9.32 -0.82
C TYR A 61 -2.16 -9.27 0.19
N SER A 62 -1.88 -9.19 1.48
CA SER A 62 -2.96 -9.19 2.46
C SER A 62 -3.71 -7.87 2.41
N GLU A 63 -5.01 -7.94 2.69
CA GLU A 63 -5.84 -6.74 2.65
C GLU A 63 -5.31 -5.67 3.58
N ARG A 64 -4.87 -6.09 4.75
CA ARG A 64 -4.36 -5.16 5.75
C ARG A 64 -3.11 -4.45 5.26
N ASP A 65 -2.17 -5.21 4.72
CA ASP A 65 -0.90 -4.61 4.30
C ASP A 65 -1.06 -3.79 3.03
N VAL A 66 -1.95 -4.20 2.13
CA VAL A 66 -2.24 -3.39 0.95
C VAL A 66 -2.89 -2.09 1.37
N CYS A 67 -3.75 -2.12 2.38
CA CYS A 67 -4.35 -0.91 2.90
C CYS A 67 -3.27 0.06 3.36
N LYS A 68 -2.28 -0.45 4.09
CA LYS A 68 -1.17 0.39 4.55
C LYS A 68 -0.36 0.93 3.38
N PHE A 69 -0.15 0.10 2.37
CA PHE A 69 0.57 0.54 1.17
C PHE A 69 -0.16 1.70 0.50
N LEU A 70 -1.48 1.59 0.41
CA LEU A 70 -2.28 2.67 -0.15
C LEU A 70 -2.16 3.94 0.67
N ASN A 71 -2.12 3.81 1.99
CA ASN A 71 -1.93 4.98 2.83
C ASN A 71 -0.64 5.70 2.49
N PHE A 72 0.42 4.95 2.25
CA PHE A 72 1.69 5.57 1.88
C PHE A 72 1.60 6.26 0.52
N MET A 73 0.88 5.65 -0.42
CA MET A 73 0.72 6.27 -1.73
C MET A 73 0.02 7.62 -1.64
N LEU A 74 -1.01 7.70 -0.82
CA LEU A 74 -1.74 8.96 -0.71
C LEU A 74 -1.00 9.97 0.16
N ALA A 75 -0.21 9.51 1.10
CA ALA A 75 0.53 10.41 1.98
C ALA A 75 1.79 10.96 1.33
N PHE A 76 2.51 10.12 0.59
CA PHE A 76 3.83 10.51 0.08
C PHE A 76 3.90 10.56 -1.44
N GLY A 77 2.86 10.15 -2.13
CA GLY A 77 2.87 10.16 -3.58
C GLY A 77 2.76 8.74 -4.14
N PHE A 78 2.19 8.65 -5.33
CA PHE A 78 1.91 7.35 -5.93
C PHE A 78 3.19 6.57 -6.23
N ASP A 79 4.31 7.25 -6.40
CA ASP A 79 5.58 6.60 -6.68
C ASP A 79 6.52 6.64 -5.49
N PHE A 80 5.98 6.68 -4.27
CA PHE A 80 6.82 6.77 -3.08
C PHE A 80 7.80 5.59 -3.02
N ASP A 81 7.42 4.46 -3.59
CA ASP A 81 8.22 3.25 -3.51
C ASP A 81 9.53 3.35 -4.31
N VAL A 82 9.59 4.28 -5.25
CA VAL A 82 10.82 4.47 -6.05
C VAL A 82 11.28 5.92 -6.02
N ASP A 83 10.73 6.71 -5.13
CA ASP A 83 11.08 8.13 -5.04
C ASP A 83 12.48 8.28 -4.47
N PRO A 84 13.40 8.92 -5.20
CA PRO A 84 14.77 9.07 -4.69
C PRO A 84 14.86 9.92 -3.44
N GLU A 85 13.85 10.72 -3.16
CA GLU A 85 13.83 11.49 -1.94
C GLU A 85 13.35 10.70 -0.74
N LEU A 86 12.85 9.49 -0.98
CA LEU A 86 12.41 8.59 0.08
C LEU A 86 13.15 7.26 -0.06
N PRO A 87 14.48 7.27 0.06
CA PRO A 87 15.25 6.05 -0.20
C PRO A 87 14.89 4.91 0.75
N TRP A 88 14.43 5.25 1.95
CA TRP A 88 14.06 4.21 2.90
C TRP A 88 12.88 3.38 2.39
N ALA A 89 12.02 3.95 1.58
CA ALA A 89 10.85 3.21 1.12
C ALA A 89 11.27 2.07 0.20
N HIS A 90 12.07 2.38 -0.81
CA HIS A 90 12.51 1.35 -1.74
C HIS A 90 13.38 0.31 -1.04
N GLU A 91 14.26 0.78 -0.19
CA GLU A 91 15.18 -0.09 0.51
C GLU A 91 14.45 -1.16 1.31
N ILE A 92 13.42 -0.74 2.03
CA ILE A 92 12.66 -1.69 2.84
C ILE A 92 11.86 -2.63 1.96
N LEU A 93 11.24 -2.08 0.92
CA LEU A 93 10.34 -2.88 0.09
C LEU A 93 11.06 -3.98 -0.67
N VAL A 94 12.30 -3.72 -1.11
CA VAL A 94 13.03 -4.72 -1.89
C VAL A 94 13.94 -5.59 -1.04
N ASN A 95 13.95 -5.41 0.25
CA ASN A 95 14.84 -6.18 1.12
C ASN A 95 14.39 -7.63 1.15
N GLU A 96 15.22 -8.51 0.63
CA GLU A 96 14.85 -9.92 0.51
C GLU A 96 14.86 -10.64 1.83
N GLU A 97 15.48 -10.06 2.84
CA GLU A 97 15.45 -10.67 4.15
C GLU A 97 14.16 -10.42 4.89
N LEU A 98 13.38 -9.45 4.43
CA LEU A 98 12.09 -9.15 5.03
C LEU A 98 11.02 -9.93 4.29
N VAL A 99 10.90 -11.22 4.63
CA VAL A 99 10.02 -12.09 3.88
C VAL A 99 8.55 -11.78 4.12
N ARG A 100 8.22 -11.33 5.33
CA ARG A 100 6.82 -11.09 5.67
C ARG A 100 6.43 -9.66 5.38
N SER A 101 5.31 -9.50 4.69
CA SER A 101 4.86 -8.16 4.33
C SER A 101 4.52 -7.31 5.56
N ASN A 102 4.02 -7.94 6.62
CA ASN A 102 3.68 -7.15 7.80
C ASN A 102 4.93 -6.53 8.44
N VAL A 103 6.07 -7.20 8.33
CA VAL A 103 7.31 -6.63 8.84
C VAL A 103 7.74 -5.46 7.98
N LYS A 104 7.62 -5.60 6.66
CA LYS A 104 7.94 -4.50 5.75
C LYS A 104 7.09 -3.28 6.08
N MET A 105 5.78 -3.49 6.26
CA MET A 105 4.89 -2.37 6.52
C MET A 105 5.19 -1.71 7.85
N HIS A 106 5.55 -2.52 8.85
CA HIS A 106 5.91 -1.97 10.15
C HIS A 106 7.15 -1.07 10.04
N LEU A 107 8.16 -1.54 9.30
CA LEU A 107 9.37 -0.75 9.13
C LEU A 107 9.12 0.51 8.32
N LEU A 108 8.23 0.42 7.32
CA LEU A 108 7.86 1.62 6.58
C LEU A 108 7.20 2.65 7.48
N GLU A 109 6.34 2.20 8.37
CA GLU A 109 5.68 3.11 9.29
C GLU A 109 6.69 3.77 10.22
N LYS A 110 7.65 3.00 10.70
CA LYS A 110 8.68 3.56 11.58
C LYS A 110 9.55 4.56 10.83
N ALA A 111 9.91 4.23 9.60
CA ALA A 111 10.72 5.13 8.79
C ALA A 111 9.99 6.42 8.51
N ALA A 112 8.69 6.32 8.23
CA ALA A 112 7.91 7.52 7.94
C ALA A 112 7.83 8.44 9.15
N MET A 113 7.94 7.86 10.34
CA MET A 113 7.93 8.66 11.56
C MET A 113 9.33 9.09 12.00
N GLY A 114 10.34 8.77 11.19
CA GLY A 114 11.70 9.16 11.53
C GLY A 114 12.39 8.22 12.50
N GLU A 115 11.84 7.03 12.69
CA GLU A 115 12.40 6.09 13.66
C GLU A 115 13.20 4.96 13.03
N TYR A 116 13.24 4.91 11.69
CA TYR A 116 13.94 3.82 11.03
C TYR A 116 15.43 4.13 10.96
N ASP A 117 16.23 3.18 11.44
CA ASP A 117 17.65 3.38 11.49
C ASP A 117 18.35 2.75 10.33
N GLY A 118 17.79 1.71 9.79
CA GLY A 118 18.37 1.07 8.64
C GLY A 118 19.80 0.73 8.86
N GLU A 119 20.56 0.94 7.82
CA GLU A 119 21.92 0.64 7.90
C GLU A 119 22.69 1.78 8.48
N SER A 120 22.05 2.83 8.76
CA SER A 120 22.77 3.94 9.22
C SER A 120 23.44 3.71 10.49
N SER A 121 23.03 2.81 11.08
CA SER A 121 23.63 2.63 12.24
C SER A 121 25.08 2.59 12.15
N GLU A 122 25.31 2.98 11.53
CA GLU A 122 26.33 3.11 11.61
C GLU A 122 26.75 3.56 11.95
#